data_159bc7e8ce4c213ca8452b8c91329005
#
_entry.id   159bc7e8ce4c213ca8452b8c91329005
#
_cell.length_a   1.000
_cell.length_b   1.000
_cell.length_c   1.000
_cell.angle_alpha   90.00
_cell.angle_beta   90.00
_cell.angle_gamma   90.00
#
_symmetry.space_group_name_H-M   'P 1'
#
loop_
_entity.id
_entity.type
_entity.pdbx_description
1 polymer ?
#
loop_
_entity_poly.entity_id
_entity_poly.type
_entity_poly.pdbx_seq_one_letter_code
_entity_poly.pdbx_strand_id
1 'polypeptide(L)'
;INVLDYMSKHDDKVYCPLLYGYSNYARRRSNNNLIRFVNIPSFNQEKNNFKGAQIGGTGLSISKESQYKDIAIDYAFWVASEDIQKNVYYFSGGQPGHLTAWKDNKINEDSNDFFINTLTTLQNSWLRPRYDGYMYFQDVSGTIINDFLRGDDKEELVIDKLIMEFEKSFYVNK
;
A
#
# COMPACT_ATOMS: atom_id res chain seq x y z
N ILE A 1 0.18 -7.97 7.93
CA ILE A 1 0.99 -7.66 9.12
C ILE A 1 1.52 -8.96 9.72
N ASN A 2 0.69 -9.96 10.01
CA ASN A 2 1.14 -11.23 10.61
C ASN A 2 2.27 -11.92 9.84
N VAL A 3 2.31 -11.81 8.50
CA VAL A 3 3.39 -12.38 7.67
C VAL A 3 4.71 -11.64 7.89
N LEU A 4 4.69 -10.30 7.94
CA LEU A 4 5.89 -9.51 8.21
C LEU A 4 6.38 -9.72 9.64
N ASP A 5 5.47 -9.81 10.61
CA ASP A 5 5.82 -10.14 12.00
C ASP A 5 6.51 -11.51 12.10
N TYR A 6 6.01 -12.48 11.34
CA TYR A 6 6.62 -13.81 11.28
C TYR A 6 8.01 -13.75 10.64
N MET A 7 8.12 -13.16 9.44
CA MET A 7 9.39 -13.03 8.72
C MET A 7 10.46 -12.27 9.51
N SER A 8 10.06 -11.27 10.31
CA SER A 8 10.99 -10.50 11.13
C SER A 8 11.55 -11.29 12.33
N LYS A 9 10.94 -12.42 12.70
CA LYS A 9 11.30 -13.24 13.86
C LYS A 9 11.87 -14.61 13.51
N HIS A 10 11.70 -15.06 12.26
CA HIS A 10 12.04 -16.40 11.80
C HIS A 10 12.78 -16.36 10.47
N ASP A 11 13.70 -17.28 10.26
CA ASP A 11 14.56 -17.35 9.07
C ASP A 11 14.08 -18.36 8.01
N ASP A 12 12.95 -19.05 8.27
CA ASP A 12 12.40 -20.09 7.39
C ASP A 12 11.53 -19.55 6.24
N LYS A 13 11.15 -18.27 6.29
CA LYS A 13 10.39 -17.58 5.22
C LYS A 13 11.23 -16.49 4.59
N VAL A 14 11.69 -16.73 3.36
CA VAL A 14 12.62 -15.85 2.66
C VAL A 14 11.98 -14.88 1.69
N TYR A 15 10.70 -15.06 1.34
CA TYR A 15 10.04 -14.25 0.32
C TYR A 15 8.52 -14.18 0.51
N CYS A 16 7.95 -12.98 0.32
CA CYS A 16 6.51 -12.74 0.26
C CYS A 16 6.21 -11.77 -0.89
N PRO A 17 5.59 -12.24 -2.01
CA PRO A 17 5.43 -11.43 -3.23
C PRO A 17 4.26 -10.44 -3.18
N LEU A 18 3.21 -10.71 -2.40
CA LEU A 18 1.94 -10.00 -2.45
C LEU A 18 1.62 -9.37 -1.10
N LEU A 19 2.30 -8.25 -0.80
CA LEU A 19 2.12 -7.58 0.48
C LEU A 19 2.36 -6.07 0.35
N TYR A 20 1.61 -5.27 1.09
CA TYR A 20 1.94 -3.85 1.24
C TYR A 20 3.23 -3.67 2.04
N GLY A 21 4.10 -2.78 1.55
CA GLY A 21 5.34 -2.44 2.23
C GLY A 21 5.11 -1.55 3.46
N TYR A 22 5.69 -1.96 4.59
CA TYR A 22 5.70 -1.19 5.82
C TYR A 22 7.15 -0.91 6.23
N SER A 23 7.57 0.34 6.15
CA SER A 23 8.96 0.76 6.40
C SER A 23 9.47 0.40 7.79
N ASN A 24 8.58 0.21 8.77
CA ASN A 24 8.96 -0.16 10.13
C ASN A 24 9.70 -1.51 10.22
N TYR A 25 9.41 -2.46 9.32
CA TYR A 25 10.11 -3.74 9.27
C TYR A 25 11.49 -3.68 8.59
N ALA A 26 11.79 -2.58 7.92
CA ALA A 26 13.07 -2.33 7.28
C ALA A 26 13.99 -1.43 8.11
N ARG A 27 13.51 -0.85 9.22
CA ARG A 27 14.29 0.07 10.08
C ARG A 27 15.21 -0.68 11.04
N ARG A 28 16.42 -0.16 11.20
CA ARG A 28 17.47 -0.73 12.07
C ARG A 28 17.21 -0.60 13.58
N ARG A 29 16.01 -0.15 13.99
CA ARG A 29 15.67 0.11 15.41
C ARG A 29 15.15 -1.10 16.18
N SER A 30 14.95 -2.24 15.53
CA SER A 30 14.44 -3.44 16.18
C SER A 30 15.54 -4.50 16.29
N ASN A 31 15.46 -5.33 17.33
CA ASN A 31 16.30 -6.53 17.47
C ASN A 31 15.84 -7.68 16.56
N ASN A 32 14.88 -7.44 15.69
CA ASN A 32 14.33 -8.41 14.75
C ASN A 32 15.15 -8.42 13.46
N ASN A 33 15.00 -9.47 12.66
CA ASN A 33 15.55 -9.55 11.33
C ASN A 33 14.99 -8.44 10.45
N LEU A 34 15.86 -7.71 9.75
CA LEU A 34 15.45 -6.66 8.83
C LEU A 34 14.84 -7.28 7.57
N ILE A 35 13.65 -6.86 7.23
CA ILE A 35 13.02 -7.24 5.97
C ILE A 35 13.48 -6.27 4.88
N ARG A 36 14.02 -6.82 3.79
CA ARG A 36 14.36 -6.04 2.60
C ARG A 36 13.15 -5.99 1.67
N PHE A 37 12.76 -4.77 1.32
CA PHE A 37 11.70 -4.53 0.35
C PHE A 37 12.32 -4.20 -1.01
N VAL A 38 11.68 -4.69 -2.05
CA VAL A 38 12.10 -4.47 -3.44
C VAL A 38 10.88 -4.17 -4.31
N ASN A 39 11.12 -3.73 -5.54
CA ASN A 39 10.04 -3.55 -6.51
C ASN A 39 9.26 -4.85 -6.74
N ILE A 40 7.96 -4.72 -7.06
CA ILE A 40 7.11 -5.85 -7.39
C ILE A 40 7.70 -6.65 -8.56
N PRO A 41 7.62 -8.01 -8.57
CA PRO A 41 8.02 -8.81 -9.72
C PRO A 41 7.21 -8.42 -10.97
N SER A 42 7.85 -8.42 -12.13
CA SER A 42 7.21 -8.15 -13.41
C SER A 42 7.37 -9.35 -14.34
N PHE A 43 6.31 -9.71 -15.05
CA PHE A 43 6.35 -10.74 -16.10
C PHE A 43 7.03 -10.23 -17.40
N ASN A 44 7.06 -8.91 -17.60
CA ASN A 44 7.75 -8.32 -18.74
C ASN A 44 9.20 -8.02 -18.40
N GLN A 45 10.12 -8.47 -19.26
CA GLN A 45 11.55 -8.18 -19.13
C GLN A 45 11.92 -6.72 -19.47
N GLU A 46 10.94 -5.89 -19.82
CA GLU A 46 11.16 -4.46 -20.02
C GLU A 46 11.61 -3.80 -18.72
N LYS A 47 12.75 -3.16 -18.80
CA LYS A 47 13.34 -2.44 -17.64
C LYS A 47 12.33 -1.42 -17.11
N ASN A 48 12.05 -1.51 -15.80
CA ASN A 48 11.20 -0.60 -15.05
C ASN A 48 9.67 -0.71 -15.29
N ASN A 49 9.16 -1.78 -15.87
CA ASN A 49 7.73 -2.01 -16.02
C ASN A 49 7.14 -2.74 -14.81
N PHE A 50 7.20 -2.11 -13.64
CA PHE A 50 6.64 -2.65 -12.36
C PHE A 50 5.17 -2.25 -12.22
N LYS A 51 4.30 -2.77 -13.10
CA LYS A 51 2.86 -2.54 -13.08
C LYS A 51 2.14 -3.65 -12.31
N GLY A 52 0.94 -3.33 -11.82
CA GLY A 52 0.07 -4.29 -11.15
C GLY A 52 0.02 -4.16 -9.63
N ALA A 53 0.88 -3.33 -9.02
CA ALA A 53 0.70 -2.99 -7.61
C ALA A 53 -0.44 -1.99 -7.44
N GLN A 54 -1.21 -2.15 -6.36
CA GLN A 54 -2.19 -1.16 -5.93
C GLN A 54 -1.53 -0.18 -4.98
N ILE A 55 -1.76 1.13 -5.19
CA ILE A 55 -1.30 2.13 -4.26
C ILE A 55 -2.10 2.04 -2.95
N GLY A 56 -1.39 1.93 -1.84
CA GLY A 56 -1.92 2.11 -0.50
C GLY A 56 -1.57 3.51 0.03
N GLY A 57 -2.29 3.96 1.04
CA GLY A 57 -2.00 5.24 1.67
C GLY A 57 -2.96 5.58 2.79
N THR A 58 -2.60 6.63 3.52
CA THR A 58 -3.41 7.21 4.58
C THR A 58 -3.60 8.69 4.29
N GLY A 59 -4.74 9.23 4.62
CA GLY A 59 -5.06 10.65 4.46
C GLY A 59 -5.46 11.28 5.78
N LEU A 60 -5.38 12.61 5.82
CA LEU A 60 -5.97 13.41 6.88
C LEU A 60 -7.35 13.87 6.44
N SER A 61 -8.33 13.71 7.31
CA SER A 61 -9.69 14.18 7.09
C SER A 61 -10.10 15.15 8.21
N ILE A 62 -10.79 16.21 7.84
CA ILE A 62 -11.30 17.20 8.79
C ILE A 62 -12.83 17.10 8.81
N SER A 63 -13.40 16.90 9.99
CA SER A 63 -14.85 16.85 10.13
C SER A 63 -15.48 18.17 9.69
N LYS A 64 -16.57 18.09 8.92
CA LYS A 64 -17.35 19.27 8.53
C LYS A 64 -17.99 19.98 9.73
N GLU A 65 -18.18 19.27 10.84
CA GLU A 65 -18.75 19.79 12.09
C GLU A 65 -17.69 20.42 13.02
N SER A 66 -16.40 20.37 12.66
CA SER A 66 -15.35 20.99 13.46
C SER A 66 -15.56 22.49 13.60
N GLN A 67 -15.43 22.99 14.82
CA GLN A 67 -15.46 24.43 15.13
C GLN A 67 -14.11 25.13 14.82
N TYR A 68 -13.04 24.34 14.57
CA TYR A 68 -11.67 24.82 14.39
C TYR A 68 -11.10 24.37 13.05
N LYS A 69 -11.88 24.54 11.97
CA LYS A 69 -11.51 24.05 10.62
C LYS A 69 -10.21 24.66 10.12
N ASP A 70 -10.02 25.96 10.31
CA ASP A 70 -8.84 26.68 9.81
C ASP A 70 -7.57 26.13 10.46
N ILE A 71 -7.58 25.96 11.79
CA ILE A 71 -6.44 25.38 12.52
C ILE A 71 -6.20 23.92 12.08
N ALA A 72 -7.26 23.15 11.85
CA ALA A 72 -7.14 21.77 11.42
C ALA A 72 -6.59 21.67 9.97
N ILE A 73 -6.95 22.61 9.10
CA ILE A 73 -6.41 22.73 7.74
C ILE A 73 -4.93 23.08 7.79
N ASP A 74 -4.56 24.10 8.55
CA ASP A 74 -3.16 24.50 8.74
C ASP A 74 -2.30 23.35 9.27
N TYR A 75 -2.80 22.61 10.26
CA TYR A 75 -2.16 21.43 10.78
C TYR A 75 -1.98 20.32 9.71
N ALA A 76 -3.01 20.09 8.89
CA ALA A 76 -2.92 19.10 7.82
C ALA A 76 -1.85 19.47 6.78
N PHE A 77 -1.78 20.73 6.37
CA PHE A 77 -0.72 21.23 5.49
C PHE A 77 0.67 21.15 6.14
N TRP A 78 0.76 21.50 7.41
CA TRP A 78 2.02 21.41 8.16
C TRP A 78 2.52 19.95 8.21
N VAL A 79 1.66 18.99 8.57
CA VAL A 79 2.03 17.55 8.58
C VAL A 79 2.45 17.06 7.20
N ALA A 80 1.78 17.52 6.13
CA ALA A 80 2.07 17.11 4.75
C ALA A 80 3.30 17.81 4.15
N SER A 81 3.86 18.82 4.83
CA SER A 81 4.99 19.59 4.30
C SER A 81 6.28 18.77 4.21
N GLU A 82 7.14 19.12 3.28
CA GLU A 82 8.43 18.45 3.04
C GLU A 82 9.26 18.32 4.31
N ASP A 83 9.45 19.44 5.01
CA ASP A 83 10.29 19.49 6.21
C ASP A 83 9.78 18.54 7.30
N ILE A 84 8.47 18.58 7.58
CA ILE A 84 7.86 17.72 8.60
C ILE A 84 7.91 16.26 8.19
N GLN A 85 7.63 15.94 6.95
CA GLN A 85 7.65 14.56 6.45
C GLN A 85 9.06 13.95 6.52
N LYS A 86 10.11 14.73 6.25
CA LYS A 86 11.51 14.30 6.32
C LYS A 86 12.07 14.25 7.73
N ASN A 87 11.87 15.31 8.51
CA ASN A 87 12.64 15.54 9.72
C ASN A 87 11.89 15.18 11.00
N VAL A 88 10.55 15.18 10.98
CA VAL A 88 9.73 14.89 12.16
C VAL A 88 8.96 13.60 11.97
N TYR A 89 8.11 13.53 10.95
CA TYR A 89 7.16 12.42 10.75
C TYR A 89 7.87 11.07 10.61
N TYR A 90 8.91 10.99 9.76
CA TYR A 90 9.68 9.76 9.59
C TYR A 90 10.35 9.32 10.90
N PHE A 91 11.07 10.22 11.57
CA PHE A 91 11.82 9.87 12.79
C PHE A 91 10.93 9.62 14.00
N SER A 92 9.68 10.07 13.96
CA SER A 92 8.64 9.72 14.94
C SER A 92 7.94 8.37 14.65
N GLY A 93 8.40 7.62 13.64
CA GLY A 93 7.87 6.30 13.31
C GLY A 93 6.89 6.28 12.13
N GLY A 94 6.56 7.42 11.54
CA GLY A 94 5.69 7.51 10.37
C GLY A 94 6.31 7.00 9.09
N GLN A 95 5.50 6.61 8.12
CA GLN A 95 5.92 6.32 6.75
C GLN A 95 5.57 7.53 5.88
N PRO A 96 6.54 8.35 5.45
CA PRO A 96 6.27 9.61 4.78
C PRO A 96 5.61 9.43 3.42
N GLY A 97 4.72 10.38 3.07
CA GLY A 97 4.08 10.44 1.75
C GLY A 97 4.79 11.41 0.78
N HIS A 98 5.72 12.23 1.25
CA HIS A 98 6.37 13.26 0.42
C HIS A 98 7.57 12.69 -0.35
N LEU A 99 7.66 12.98 -1.64
CA LEU A 99 8.67 12.41 -2.55
C LEU A 99 10.11 12.71 -2.13
N THR A 100 10.37 13.90 -1.57
CA THR A 100 11.71 14.26 -1.11
C THR A 100 12.18 13.40 0.05
N ALA A 101 11.26 12.98 0.94
CA ALA A 101 11.58 12.02 2.00
C ALA A 101 11.91 10.63 1.42
N TRP A 102 11.23 10.20 0.36
CA TRP A 102 11.52 8.93 -0.33
C TRP A 102 12.90 8.88 -0.99
N LYS A 103 13.42 10.03 -1.38
CA LYS A 103 14.75 10.18 -2.01
C LYS A 103 15.83 10.62 -1.04
N ASP A 104 15.51 10.86 0.22
CA ASP A 104 16.46 11.31 1.21
C ASP A 104 17.44 10.21 1.61
N ASN A 105 18.73 10.50 1.59
CA ASN A 105 19.77 9.51 1.86
C ASN A 105 19.73 8.98 3.29
N LYS A 106 19.50 9.86 4.28
CA LYS A 106 19.46 9.44 5.70
C LYS A 106 18.27 8.53 5.99
N ILE A 107 17.12 8.84 5.40
CA ILE A 107 15.91 8.02 5.51
C ILE A 107 16.13 6.65 4.88
N ASN A 108 16.75 6.59 3.70
CA ASN A 108 17.02 5.33 3.02
C ASN A 108 18.08 4.50 3.77
N GLU A 109 19.14 5.12 4.26
CA GLU A 109 20.13 4.45 5.08
C GLU A 109 19.55 3.84 6.36
N ASP A 110 18.68 4.58 7.10
CA ASP A 110 18.00 4.09 8.32
C ASP A 110 16.96 2.99 8.02
N SER A 111 16.36 2.99 6.81
CA SER A 111 15.30 2.07 6.40
C SER A 111 15.78 0.96 5.45
N ASN A 112 17.07 0.67 5.38
CA ASN A 112 17.62 -0.38 4.52
C ASN A 112 17.16 -0.23 3.06
N ASP A 113 17.20 0.99 2.54
CA ASP A 113 16.79 1.38 1.19
C ASP A 113 15.31 1.10 0.85
N PHE A 114 14.45 0.99 1.86
CA PHE A 114 13.03 0.70 1.65
C PHE A 114 12.39 1.62 0.61
N PHE A 115 12.56 2.92 0.77
CA PHE A 115 11.86 3.91 -0.04
C PHE A 115 12.39 3.94 -1.49
N ILE A 116 13.69 3.96 -1.67
CA ILE A 116 14.26 4.02 -3.02
C ILE A 116 14.06 2.70 -3.78
N ASN A 117 14.13 1.56 -3.11
CA ASN A 117 13.93 0.24 -3.71
C ASN A 117 12.49 -0.04 -4.13
N THR A 118 11.51 0.66 -3.54
CA THR A 118 10.07 0.49 -3.85
C THR A 118 9.46 1.66 -4.60
N LEU A 119 10.23 2.74 -4.83
CA LEU A 119 9.74 3.97 -5.45
C LEU A 119 9.16 3.74 -6.84
N THR A 120 9.82 2.94 -7.67
CA THR A 120 9.35 2.67 -9.04
C THR A 120 8.03 1.91 -9.03
N THR A 121 7.87 0.95 -8.13
CA THR A 121 6.58 0.26 -7.92
C THR A 121 5.49 1.26 -7.52
N LEU A 122 5.77 2.14 -6.56
CA LEU A 122 4.80 3.16 -6.11
C LEU A 122 4.39 4.10 -7.26
N GLN A 123 5.35 4.58 -8.04
CA GLN A 123 5.09 5.50 -9.16
C GLN A 123 4.27 4.88 -10.29
N ASN A 124 4.35 3.56 -10.47
CA ASN A 124 3.61 2.80 -11.47
C ASN A 124 2.38 2.09 -10.90
N SER A 125 2.06 2.34 -9.62
CA SER A 125 0.94 1.71 -8.94
C SER A 125 -0.40 2.20 -9.46
N TRP A 126 -1.37 1.30 -9.43
CA TRP A 126 -2.74 1.57 -9.80
C TRP A 126 -3.53 2.17 -8.63
N LEU A 127 -4.32 3.21 -8.91
CA LEU A 127 -5.20 3.82 -7.94
C LEU A 127 -6.59 3.13 -7.99
N ARG A 128 -7.08 2.68 -6.84
CA ARG A 128 -8.42 2.13 -6.71
C ARG A 128 -9.49 3.10 -7.25
N PRO A 129 -10.49 2.60 -7.97
CA PRO A 129 -11.64 3.41 -8.34
C PRO A 129 -12.37 3.96 -7.10
N ARG A 130 -13.00 5.12 -7.26
CA ARG A 130 -13.68 5.83 -6.16
C ARG A 130 -15.18 5.98 -6.41
N TYR A 131 -15.76 5.17 -7.30
CA TYR A 131 -17.20 5.19 -7.51
C TYR A 131 -17.90 4.52 -6.32
N ASP A 132 -19.13 4.97 -6.05
CA ASP A 132 -19.99 4.35 -5.06
C ASP A 132 -20.37 2.92 -5.50
N GLY A 133 -20.09 1.93 -4.64
CA GLY A 133 -20.21 0.51 -4.97
C GLY A 133 -18.87 -0.22 -5.21
N TYR A 134 -17.73 0.48 -5.37
CA TYR A 134 -16.46 -0.21 -5.57
C TYR A 134 -16.06 -1.10 -4.39
N MET A 135 -16.35 -0.68 -3.16
CA MET A 135 -16.04 -1.49 -1.98
C MET A 135 -16.82 -2.80 -1.96
N TYR A 136 -18.11 -2.76 -2.35
CA TYR A 136 -18.89 -3.97 -2.55
C TYR A 136 -18.23 -4.91 -3.56
N PHE A 137 -17.86 -4.39 -4.75
CA PHE A 137 -17.20 -5.19 -5.77
C PHE A 137 -15.88 -5.80 -5.27
N GLN A 138 -15.06 -5.02 -4.58
CA GLN A 138 -13.79 -5.50 -4.02
C GLN A 138 -13.99 -6.68 -3.06
N ASP A 139 -14.97 -6.59 -2.15
CA ASP A 139 -15.21 -7.61 -1.13
C ASP A 139 -15.75 -8.90 -1.76
N VAL A 140 -16.72 -8.80 -2.66
CA VAL A 140 -17.29 -9.95 -3.38
C VAL A 140 -16.25 -10.61 -4.29
N SER A 141 -15.47 -9.81 -5.02
CA SER A 141 -14.40 -10.32 -5.89
C SER A 141 -13.34 -11.08 -5.11
N GLY A 142 -12.99 -10.62 -3.91
CA GLY A 142 -12.06 -11.32 -3.03
C GLY A 142 -12.55 -12.73 -2.68
N THR A 143 -13.83 -12.91 -2.42
CA THR A 143 -14.45 -14.20 -2.14
C THR A 143 -14.42 -15.10 -3.38
N ILE A 144 -14.86 -14.59 -4.53
CA ILE A 144 -14.90 -15.35 -5.81
C ILE A 144 -13.49 -15.85 -6.17
N ILE A 145 -12.47 -15.00 -6.06
CA ILE A 145 -11.09 -15.38 -6.35
C ILE A 145 -10.57 -16.42 -5.34
N ASN A 146 -10.91 -16.26 -4.06
CA ASN A 146 -10.49 -17.21 -3.02
C ASN A 146 -11.06 -18.61 -3.25
N ASP A 147 -12.34 -18.71 -3.59
CA ASP A 147 -13.02 -19.98 -3.89
C ASP A 147 -12.41 -20.66 -5.13
N PHE A 148 -12.12 -19.87 -6.17
CA PHE A 148 -11.37 -20.36 -7.35
C PHE A 148 -10.01 -20.93 -6.97
N LEU A 149 -9.23 -20.22 -6.15
CA LEU A 149 -7.90 -20.68 -5.73
C LEU A 149 -7.95 -21.95 -4.85
N ARG A 150 -9.09 -22.24 -4.24
CA ARG A 150 -9.34 -23.50 -3.52
C ARG A 150 -9.73 -24.65 -4.45
N GLY A 151 -10.03 -24.37 -5.70
CA GLY A 151 -10.41 -25.35 -6.71
C GLY A 151 -11.92 -25.58 -6.82
N ASP A 152 -12.74 -24.69 -6.28
CA ASP A 152 -14.19 -24.84 -6.24
C ASP A 152 -14.87 -24.46 -7.57
N ASP A 153 -14.20 -23.69 -8.45
CA ASP A 153 -14.76 -23.17 -9.69
C ASP A 153 -13.82 -23.34 -10.90
N LYS A 154 -14.39 -23.27 -12.11
CA LYS A 154 -13.63 -23.17 -13.37
C LYS A 154 -13.32 -21.73 -13.72
N GLU A 155 -12.15 -21.50 -14.36
CA GLU A 155 -11.65 -20.17 -14.72
C GLU A 155 -12.69 -19.32 -15.48
N GLU A 156 -13.34 -19.89 -16.50
CA GLU A 156 -14.35 -19.20 -17.32
C GLU A 156 -15.54 -18.70 -16.47
N LEU A 157 -16.03 -19.52 -15.54
CA LEU A 157 -17.13 -19.16 -14.65
C LEU A 157 -16.75 -18.06 -13.65
N VAL A 158 -15.49 -18.01 -13.23
CA VAL A 158 -14.97 -16.99 -12.32
C VAL A 158 -14.95 -15.63 -13.00
N ILE A 159 -14.49 -15.56 -14.25
CA ILE A 159 -14.48 -14.33 -15.04
C ILE A 159 -15.90 -13.79 -15.23
N ASP A 160 -16.85 -14.64 -15.61
CA ASP A 160 -18.24 -14.25 -15.77
C ASP A 160 -18.86 -13.72 -14.46
N LYS A 161 -18.60 -14.41 -13.35
CA LYS A 161 -19.03 -13.95 -12.01
C LYS A 161 -18.44 -12.58 -11.67
N LEU A 162 -17.15 -12.36 -11.93
CA LEU A 162 -16.49 -11.07 -11.66
C LEU A 162 -17.07 -9.94 -12.52
N ILE A 163 -17.35 -10.18 -13.81
CA ILE A 163 -17.98 -9.20 -14.71
C ILE A 163 -19.38 -8.86 -14.21
N MET A 164 -20.19 -9.86 -13.87
CA MET A 164 -21.55 -9.66 -13.37
C MET A 164 -21.56 -8.83 -12.07
N GLU A 165 -20.69 -9.15 -11.10
CA GLU A 165 -20.62 -8.41 -9.85
C GLU A 165 -20.05 -7.00 -10.03
N PHE A 166 -19.15 -6.82 -10.99
CA PHE A 166 -18.66 -5.48 -11.37
C PHE A 166 -19.81 -4.61 -11.90
N GLU A 167 -20.59 -5.10 -12.86
CA GLU A 167 -21.74 -4.37 -13.40
C GLU A 167 -22.79 -4.06 -12.33
N LYS A 168 -23.10 -5.03 -11.48
CA LYS A 168 -24.03 -4.87 -10.36
C LYS A 168 -23.56 -3.81 -9.36
N SER A 169 -22.26 -3.67 -9.16
CA SER A 169 -21.69 -2.73 -8.19
C SER A 169 -22.08 -1.26 -8.44
N PHE A 170 -22.39 -0.89 -9.67
CA PHE A 170 -22.84 0.47 -10.00
C PHE A 170 -24.27 0.79 -9.52
N TYR A 171 -25.00 -0.20 -9.02
CA TYR A 171 -26.40 -0.07 -8.61
C TYR A 171 -26.66 -0.44 -7.14
N VAL A 172 -25.67 -0.89 -6.41
CA VAL A 172 -25.83 -1.43 -5.04
C VAL A 172 -26.33 -0.38 -4.05
N ASN A 173 -26.01 0.90 -4.26
CA ASN A 173 -26.38 2.00 -3.37
C ASN A 173 -27.41 2.96 -4.01
N LYS A 174 -28.07 2.57 -5.08
CA LYS A 174 -29.18 3.27 -5.70
C LYS A 174 -30.49 2.58 -5.34
#